data_1c8a58a6db50f63feaa6b4fc3a129ed6
#
_entry.id   1c8a58a6db50f63feaa6b4fc3a129ed6
#
_cell.length_a   1.000
_cell.length_b   1.000
_cell.length_c   1.000
_cell.angle_alpha   90.00
_cell.angle_beta   90.00
_cell.angle_gamma   90.00
#
_symmetry.space_group_name_H-M   'P 1'
#
loop_
_entity.id
_entity.type
_entity.pdbx_description
1 polymer ?
#
loop_
_entity_poly.entity_id
_entity_poly.type
_entity_poly.pdbx_seq_one_letter_code
_entity_poly.pdbx_strand_id
1 'polypeptide(L)'
;MPRCLEDQISDILLDPNFSWKCTVNPTSGGADISKMAASEKEKAFQDTSYLAFAAPLFDFQKIPFTNYALLMQGAIYCMCDTANIDKNSIMRIRAGMYLPMLDKPEYNDPHTDTDIPHTVILYYVNDCDGDTYFFNSDGTVLDTVSPKKGRMVAFNGNTVHASSQPSKGVRVTLNLNFNGIQI
;
A
#
# COMPACT_ATOMS: atom_id res chain seq x y z
N MET A 1 -17.78 -0.33 -5.05
CA MET A 1 -17.64 -1.82 -5.03
C MET A 1 -18.78 -2.42 -4.20
N PRO A 2 -19.30 -3.64 -4.49
CA PRO A 2 -20.30 -4.32 -3.65
C PRO A 2 -19.75 -4.59 -2.24
N ARG A 3 -20.57 -4.41 -1.20
CA ARG A 3 -20.17 -4.61 0.21
C ARG A 3 -19.55 -5.99 0.48
N CYS A 4 -20.09 -7.04 -0.13
CA CYS A 4 -19.55 -8.41 0.07
C CYS A 4 -18.10 -8.54 -0.37
N LEU A 5 -17.66 -7.79 -1.40
CA LEU A 5 -16.26 -7.75 -1.84
C LEU A 5 -15.39 -6.89 -0.92
N GLU A 6 -15.94 -5.80 -0.37
CA GLU A 6 -15.25 -4.98 0.64
C GLU A 6 -15.02 -5.78 1.92
N ASP A 7 -16.04 -6.51 2.37
CA ASP A 7 -15.95 -7.36 3.56
C ASP A 7 -14.96 -8.51 3.31
N GLN A 8 -14.98 -9.15 2.15
CA GLN A 8 -14.02 -10.19 1.79
C GLN A 8 -12.55 -9.70 1.89
N ILE A 9 -12.24 -8.51 1.38
CA ILE A 9 -10.89 -7.94 1.51
C ILE A 9 -10.54 -7.70 2.98
N SER A 10 -11.48 -7.12 3.74
CA SER A 10 -11.28 -6.85 5.16
C SER A 10 -11.07 -8.14 5.96
N ASP A 11 -11.89 -9.15 5.73
CA ASP A 11 -11.80 -10.45 6.42
C ASP A 11 -10.48 -11.14 6.15
N ILE A 12 -9.95 -11.02 4.92
CA ILE A 12 -8.64 -11.60 4.56
C ILE A 12 -7.50 -10.80 5.18
N LEU A 13 -7.45 -9.48 4.99
CA LEU A 13 -6.29 -8.67 5.36
C LEU A 13 -6.25 -8.30 6.86
N LEU A 14 -7.37 -8.35 7.56
CA LEU A 14 -7.44 -8.13 9.01
C LEU A 14 -7.48 -9.44 9.81
N ASP A 15 -7.43 -10.60 9.15
CA ASP A 15 -7.32 -11.90 9.82
C ASP A 15 -6.01 -11.96 10.63
N PRO A 16 -6.05 -12.33 11.92
CA PRO A 16 -4.85 -12.48 12.75
C PRO A 16 -3.80 -13.48 12.19
N ASN A 17 -4.25 -14.42 11.35
CA ASN A 17 -3.38 -15.41 10.71
C ASN A 17 -2.86 -14.98 9.34
N PHE A 18 -3.20 -13.78 8.87
CA PHE A 18 -2.67 -13.27 7.61
C PHE A 18 -1.15 -13.10 7.69
N SER A 19 -0.43 -13.56 6.68
CA SER A 19 1.04 -13.63 6.68
C SER A 19 1.68 -12.25 6.39
N TRP A 20 1.61 -11.36 7.36
CA TRP A 20 2.33 -10.09 7.33
C TRP A 20 3.83 -10.28 7.52
N LYS A 21 4.64 -9.53 6.74
CA LYS A 21 6.09 -9.44 6.92
C LYS A 21 6.45 -8.07 7.47
N CYS A 22 7.19 -8.03 8.57
CA CYS A 22 7.75 -6.77 9.05
C CYS A 22 8.73 -6.19 8.03
N THR A 23 8.65 -4.89 7.79
CA THR A 23 9.52 -4.17 6.86
C THR A 23 9.99 -2.87 7.51
N VAL A 24 11.23 -2.50 7.27
CA VAL A 24 11.80 -1.20 7.64
C VAL A 24 11.87 -0.33 6.39
N ASN A 25 11.67 0.98 6.55
CA ASN A 25 11.70 1.95 5.46
C ASN A 25 10.87 1.48 4.23
N PRO A 26 9.57 1.23 4.41
CA PRO A 26 8.71 0.62 3.39
C PRO A 26 8.60 1.45 2.10
N THR A 27 8.94 2.73 2.14
CA THR A 27 8.86 3.69 1.02
C THR A 27 10.05 3.61 0.07
N SER A 28 11.23 3.24 0.56
CA SER A 28 12.45 3.11 -0.24
C SER A 28 12.72 1.69 -0.78
N GLY A 29 11.65 0.97 -1.17
CA GLY A 29 11.75 -0.41 -1.64
C GLY A 29 11.81 -1.46 -0.52
N GLY A 30 11.54 -1.07 0.71
CA GLY A 30 11.39 -1.84 1.94
C GLY A 30 12.18 -3.14 1.99
N ALA A 31 13.33 -3.16 2.62
CA ALA A 31 14.09 -4.39 2.73
C ALA A 31 13.32 -5.43 3.57
N ASP A 32 13.14 -6.63 3.02
CA ASP A 32 12.56 -7.77 3.76
C ASP A 32 13.54 -8.18 4.85
N ILE A 33 13.24 -7.79 6.09
CA ILE A 33 14.08 -8.08 7.27
C ILE A 33 14.39 -9.58 7.39
N SER A 34 13.50 -10.45 6.94
CA SER A 34 13.73 -11.91 7.03
C SER A 34 14.97 -12.36 6.25
N LYS A 35 15.39 -11.59 5.24
CA LYS A 35 16.52 -11.90 4.35
C LYS A 35 17.84 -11.22 4.76
N MET A 36 17.80 -10.36 5.76
CA MET A 36 18.99 -9.64 6.24
C MET A 36 19.84 -10.49 7.19
N ALA A 37 21.15 -10.25 7.24
CA ALA A 37 22.02 -10.76 8.28
C ALA A 37 21.66 -10.16 9.66
N ALA A 38 22.01 -10.83 10.76
CA ALA A 38 21.63 -10.39 12.11
C ALA A 38 22.11 -8.96 12.45
N SER A 39 23.36 -8.63 12.08
CA SER A 39 23.92 -7.29 12.29
C SER A 39 23.23 -6.20 11.46
N GLU A 40 22.79 -6.55 10.24
CA GLU A 40 22.04 -5.65 9.37
C GLU A 40 20.63 -5.41 9.89
N LYS A 41 19.98 -6.46 10.46
CA LYS A 41 18.67 -6.33 11.10
C LYS A 41 18.71 -5.35 12.27
N GLU A 42 19.69 -5.51 13.15
CA GLU A 42 19.84 -4.64 14.32
C GLU A 42 20.00 -3.17 13.91
N LYS A 43 20.89 -2.89 12.95
CA LYS A 43 21.09 -1.56 12.41
C LYS A 43 19.80 -1.02 11.74
N ALA A 44 19.12 -1.83 10.93
CA ALA A 44 17.89 -1.41 10.27
C ALA A 44 16.79 -1.05 11.28
N PHE A 45 16.68 -1.75 12.41
CA PHE A 45 15.75 -1.39 13.49
C PHE A 45 16.15 -0.12 14.24
N GLN A 46 17.46 0.14 14.41
CA GLN A 46 17.94 1.36 15.06
C GLN A 46 17.76 2.60 14.18
N ASP A 47 17.93 2.44 12.86
CA ASP A 47 17.87 3.54 11.88
C ASP A 47 16.45 3.83 11.37
N THR A 48 15.46 2.96 11.66
CA THR A 48 14.09 3.17 11.17
C THR A 48 13.30 4.11 12.07
N SER A 49 12.66 5.10 11.45
CA SER A 49 11.78 6.03 12.16
C SER A 49 10.40 5.43 12.45
N TYR A 50 10.00 4.39 11.72
CA TYR A 50 8.73 3.68 11.91
C TYR A 50 8.78 2.26 11.36
N LEU A 51 7.95 1.39 11.94
CA LEU A 51 7.75 0.03 11.48
C LEU A 51 6.47 -0.09 10.67
N ALA A 52 6.54 -0.85 9.60
CA ALA A 52 5.38 -1.23 8.81
C ALA A 52 5.39 -2.72 8.51
N PHE A 53 4.27 -3.22 8.08
CA PHE A 53 4.13 -4.59 7.61
C PHE A 53 3.68 -4.58 6.16
N ALA A 54 4.17 -5.52 5.38
CA ALA A 54 3.81 -5.66 3.99
C ALA A 54 3.56 -7.13 3.63
N ALA A 55 2.68 -7.34 2.68
CA ALA A 55 2.49 -8.61 2.04
C ALA A 55 2.48 -8.40 0.52
N PRO A 56 3.53 -8.81 -0.20
CA PRO A 56 3.50 -8.83 -1.65
C PRO A 56 2.56 -9.95 -2.09
N LEU A 57 1.54 -9.59 -2.86
CA LEU A 57 0.49 -10.52 -3.30
C LEU A 57 0.67 -10.93 -4.75
N PHE A 58 1.27 -10.06 -5.55
CA PHE A 58 1.63 -10.28 -6.94
C PHE A 58 2.73 -9.32 -7.35
N ASP A 59 3.69 -9.79 -8.15
CA ASP A 59 4.67 -8.97 -8.88
C ASP A 59 5.02 -9.70 -10.18
N PHE A 60 4.75 -9.09 -11.31
CA PHE A 60 4.85 -9.75 -12.62
C PHE A 60 6.25 -10.28 -12.94
N GLN A 61 7.30 -9.75 -12.28
CA GLN A 61 8.68 -10.21 -12.47
C GLN A 61 9.13 -11.24 -11.44
N LYS A 62 8.55 -11.24 -10.22
CA LYS A 62 9.14 -11.94 -9.07
C LYS A 62 8.18 -12.84 -8.30
N ILE A 63 6.89 -12.55 -8.31
CA ILE A 63 5.92 -13.20 -7.44
C ILE A 63 4.66 -13.51 -8.24
N PRO A 64 4.32 -14.78 -8.48
CA PRO A 64 3.04 -15.15 -9.10
C PRO A 64 1.88 -14.73 -8.20
N PHE A 65 0.67 -14.73 -8.71
CA PHE A 65 -0.53 -14.49 -7.90
C PHE A 65 -0.53 -15.45 -6.71
N THR A 66 -0.48 -14.89 -5.51
CA THR A 66 -0.59 -15.66 -4.27
C THR A 66 -2.03 -16.15 -4.07
N ASN A 67 -2.24 -17.14 -3.21
CA ASN A 67 -3.59 -17.61 -2.84
C ASN A 67 -4.46 -16.44 -2.32
N TYR A 68 -3.88 -15.51 -1.56
CA TYR A 68 -4.60 -14.33 -1.09
C TYR A 68 -5.04 -13.41 -2.24
N ALA A 69 -4.16 -13.17 -3.23
CA ALA A 69 -4.53 -12.39 -4.41
C ALA A 69 -5.64 -13.09 -5.23
N LEU A 70 -5.58 -14.41 -5.36
CA LEU A 70 -6.62 -15.18 -6.03
C LEU A 70 -7.96 -15.14 -5.30
N LEU A 71 -7.96 -15.21 -3.97
CA LEU A 71 -9.17 -15.05 -3.16
C LEU A 71 -9.81 -13.66 -3.31
N MET A 72 -9.01 -12.61 -3.48
CA MET A 72 -9.47 -11.24 -3.68
C MET A 72 -9.67 -10.86 -5.15
N GLN A 73 -9.48 -11.77 -6.10
CA GLN A 73 -9.47 -11.45 -7.54
C GLN A 73 -10.75 -10.76 -8.02
N GLY A 74 -11.92 -11.21 -7.56
CA GLY A 74 -13.19 -10.58 -7.90
C GLY A 74 -13.27 -9.11 -7.47
N ALA A 75 -12.78 -8.81 -6.27
CA ALA A 75 -12.72 -7.44 -5.75
C ALA A 75 -11.70 -6.60 -6.53
N ILE A 76 -10.52 -7.14 -6.81
CA ILE A 76 -9.47 -6.49 -7.60
C ILE A 76 -10.00 -6.11 -8.99
N TYR A 77 -10.67 -7.03 -9.67
CA TYR A 77 -11.25 -6.75 -11.00
C TYR A 77 -12.38 -5.72 -10.94
N CYS A 78 -13.21 -5.75 -9.88
CA CYS A 78 -14.23 -4.73 -9.66
C CYS A 78 -13.60 -3.33 -9.45
N MET A 79 -12.45 -3.23 -8.77
CA MET A 79 -11.71 -1.96 -8.65
C MET A 79 -11.22 -1.47 -10.02
N CYS A 80 -10.66 -2.36 -10.85
CA CYS A 80 -10.21 -2.04 -12.20
C CYS A 80 -11.35 -1.52 -13.06
N ASP A 81 -12.49 -2.23 -13.08
CA ASP A 81 -13.67 -1.84 -13.83
C ASP A 81 -14.23 -0.48 -13.35
N THR A 82 -14.26 -0.24 -12.02
CA THR A 82 -14.72 1.02 -11.44
C THR A 82 -13.83 2.21 -11.83
N ALA A 83 -12.51 1.99 -11.89
CA ALA A 83 -11.53 3.00 -12.28
C ALA A 83 -11.35 3.11 -13.81
N ASN A 84 -11.96 2.25 -14.59
CA ASN A 84 -11.77 2.10 -16.04
C ASN A 84 -10.29 1.86 -16.40
N ILE A 85 -9.62 0.96 -15.65
CA ILE A 85 -8.22 0.58 -15.84
C ILE A 85 -8.16 -0.87 -16.35
N ASP A 86 -7.28 -1.12 -17.32
CA ASP A 86 -7.09 -2.48 -17.86
C ASP A 86 -6.47 -3.42 -16.81
N LYS A 87 -7.27 -4.39 -16.36
CA LYS A 87 -6.85 -5.42 -15.40
C LYS A 87 -5.69 -6.30 -15.88
N ASN A 88 -5.48 -6.42 -17.21
CA ASN A 88 -4.38 -7.21 -17.76
C ASN A 88 -3.04 -6.46 -17.67
N SER A 89 -3.06 -5.18 -17.34
CA SER A 89 -1.87 -4.36 -17.14
C SER A 89 -1.36 -4.35 -15.69
N ILE A 90 -1.94 -5.16 -14.80
CA ILE A 90 -1.49 -5.26 -13.40
C ILE A 90 -0.03 -5.69 -13.35
N MET A 91 0.81 -4.86 -12.72
CA MET A 91 2.24 -5.12 -12.53
C MET A 91 2.53 -5.63 -11.11
N ARG A 92 1.86 -5.06 -10.12
CA ARG A 92 2.12 -5.35 -8.71
C ARG A 92 0.86 -5.18 -7.87
N ILE A 93 0.68 -6.08 -6.91
CA ILE A 93 -0.31 -5.96 -5.85
C ILE A 93 0.40 -6.15 -4.51
N ARG A 94 0.26 -5.19 -3.62
CA ARG A 94 0.86 -5.21 -2.28
C ARG A 94 -0.16 -4.78 -1.24
N ALA A 95 -0.33 -5.58 -0.19
CA ALA A 95 -0.99 -5.11 1.03
C ALA A 95 0.04 -4.44 1.94
N GLY A 96 -0.34 -3.35 2.58
CA GLY A 96 0.47 -2.61 3.55
C GLY A 96 -0.29 -2.39 4.84
N MET A 97 0.39 -2.50 5.99
CA MET A 97 -0.16 -2.19 7.30
C MET A 97 0.81 -1.31 8.08
N TYR A 98 0.31 -0.18 8.57
CA TYR A 98 1.02 0.72 9.48
C TYR A 98 0.42 0.63 10.87
N LEU A 99 1.29 0.59 11.87
CA LEU A 99 0.92 0.60 13.28
C LEU A 99 0.70 2.03 13.80
N PRO A 100 -0.04 2.21 14.89
CA PRO A 100 -0.22 3.53 15.50
C PRO A 100 1.10 4.08 16.04
N MET A 101 1.27 5.39 15.91
CA MET A 101 2.42 6.12 16.42
C MET A 101 1.95 7.44 17.05
N LEU A 102 2.31 7.69 18.32
CA LEU A 102 1.83 8.87 19.04
C LEU A 102 2.55 10.14 18.59
N ASP A 103 3.88 10.10 18.55
CA ASP A 103 4.73 11.23 18.11
C ASP A 103 5.13 11.07 16.65
N LYS A 104 4.14 10.93 15.79
CA LYS A 104 4.35 10.70 14.35
C LYS A 104 4.71 12.00 13.62
N PRO A 105 5.56 11.92 12.57
CA PRO A 105 5.64 13.01 11.61
C PRO A 105 4.28 13.20 10.92
N GLU A 106 4.05 14.35 10.33
CA GLU A 106 2.82 14.63 9.58
C GLU A 106 2.59 13.58 8.50
N TYR A 107 3.64 13.21 7.77
CA TYR A 107 3.66 12.12 6.78
C TYR A 107 5.01 11.41 6.78
N ASN A 108 5.03 10.19 6.26
CA ASN A 108 6.23 9.40 6.01
C ASN A 108 6.97 9.95 4.77
N ASP A 109 8.12 9.35 4.41
CA ASP A 109 8.93 9.81 3.29
C ASP A 109 8.13 9.87 1.97
N PRO A 110 8.04 11.05 1.31
CA PRO A 110 7.43 11.18 -0.01
C PRO A 110 8.18 10.36 -1.07
N HIS A 111 7.44 9.66 -1.93
CA HIS A 111 8.02 8.77 -2.93
C HIS A 111 7.07 8.55 -4.12
N THR A 112 7.58 7.91 -5.15
CA THR A 112 6.83 7.21 -6.19
C THR A 112 7.03 5.70 -6.04
N ASP A 113 6.07 4.89 -6.43
CA ASP A 113 6.13 3.42 -6.24
C ASP A 113 7.18 2.75 -7.12
N THR A 114 7.49 3.33 -8.28
CA THR A 114 8.46 2.85 -9.28
C THR A 114 8.84 3.98 -10.24
N ASP A 115 9.99 3.85 -10.90
CA ASP A 115 10.51 4.84 -11.85
C ASP A 115 9.90 4.74 -13.26
N ILE A 116 9.15 3.68 -13.54
CA ILE A 116 8.48 3.52 -14.84
C ILE A 116 7.08 4.15 -14.81
N PRO A 117 6.57 4.70 -15.94
CA PRO A 117 5.22 5.22 -16.01
C PRO A 117 4.18 4.17 -15.64
N HIS A 118 3.36 4.48 -14.64
CA HIS A 118 2.36 3.55 -14.13
C HIS A 118 1.14 4.28 -13.58
N THR A 119 0.04 3.56 -13.45
CA THR A 119 -1.16 4.01 -12.75
C THR A 119 -1.28 3.28 -11.43
N VAL A 120 -1.77 3.95 -10.41
CA VAL A 120 -1.97 3.38 -9.07
C VAL A 120 -3.45 3.37 -8.73
N ILE A 121 -3.93 2.26 -8.17
CA ILE A 121 -5.13 2.20 -7.35
C ILE A 121 -4.70 1.94 -5.91
N LEU A 122 -5.03 2.88 -5.02
CA LEU A 122 -4.87 2.71 -3.57
C LEU A 122 -6.26 2.50 -2.96
N TYR A 123 -6.47 1.32 -2.36
CA TYR A 123 -7.71 0.96 -1.69
C TYR A 123 -7.51 0.92 -0.17
N TYR A 124 -8.42 1.54 0.58
CA TYR A 124 -8.40 1.56 2.03
C TYR A 124 -9.30 0.45 2.61
N VAL A 125 -8.68 -0.45 3.36
CA VAL A 125 -9.33 -1.65 3.91
C VAL A 125 -10.17 -1.33 5.15
N ASN A 126 -9.75 -0.30 5.89
CA ASN A 126 -10.41 0.11 7.12
C ASN A 126 -10.38 1.63 7.29
N ASP A 127 -11.20 2.13 8.21
CA ASP A 127 -11.19 3.52 8.66
C ASP A 127 -10.00 3.75 9.59
N CYS A 128 -9.28 4.85 9.40
CA CYS A 128 -8.26 5.34 10.33
C CYS A 128 -7.96 6.83 10.08
N ASP A 129 -7.10 7.41 10.90
CA ASP A 129 -6.63 8.81 10.80
C ASP A 129 -5.22 8.95 10.21
N GLY A 130 -4.71 7.89 9.57
CA GLY A 130 -3.43 7.90 8.85
C GLY A 130 -3.64 8.24 7.38
N ASP A 131 -3.55 9.52 7.02
CA ASP A 131 -3.88 10.03 5.69
C ASP A 131 -2.89 9.63 4.60
N THR A 132 -3.28 9.81 3.34
CA THR A 132 -2.40 9.80 2.18
C THR A 132 -2.27 11.23 1.66
N TYR A 133 -1.04 11.68 1.50
CA TYR A 133 -0.66 12.99 1.00
C TYR A 133 -0.16 12.90 -0.43
N PHE A 134 -0.55 13.85 -1.27
CA PHE A 134 -0.06 14.04 -2.62
C PHE A 134 0.67 15.36 -2.72
N PHE A 135 1.73 15.43 -3.52
CA PHE A 135 2.62 16.58 -3.57
C PHE A 135 2.72 17.18 -4.97
N ASN A 136 2.85 18.50 -5.01
CA ASN A 136 3.26 19.25 -6.17
C ASN A 136 4.75 19.02 -6.49
N SER A 137 5.18 19.40 -7.67
CA SER A 137 6.60 19.32 -8.09
C SER A 137 7.55 20.17 -7.25
N ASP A 138 7.05 21.18 -6.54
CA ASP A 138 7.82 22.01 -5.61
C ASP A 138 7.87 21.46 -4.18
N GLY A 139 7.27 20.27 -3.94
CA GLY A 139 7.23 19.59 -2.65
C GLY A 139 6.12 20.09 -1.71
N THR A 140 5.29 21.03 -2.11
CA THR A 140 4.12 21.43 -1.32
C THR A 140 3.00 20.40 -1.42
N VAL A 141 2.19 20.28 -0.36
CA VAL A 141 1.03 19.38 -0.36
C VAL A 141 0.00 19.86 -1.38
N LEU A 142 -0.33 18.97 -2.33
CA LEU A 142 -1.35 19.19 -3.36
C LEU A 142 -2.73 18.81 -2.83
N ASP A 143 -2.84 17.65 -2.21
CA ASP A 143 -4.11 17.08 -1.74
C ASP A 143 -3.87 16.06 -0.62
N THR A 144 -4.93 15.79 0.15
CA THR A 144 -4.88 14.82 1.24
C THR A 144 -6.15 13.96 1.24
N VAL A 145 -6.00 12.65 1.35
CA VAL A 145 -7.10 11.71 1.37
C VAL A 145 -7.11 10.89 2.65
N SER A 146 -8.16 11.03 3.45
CA SER A 146 -8.36 10.26 4.67
C SER A 146 -8.87 8.85 4.35
N PRO A 147 -8.32 7.80 4.97
CA PRO A 147 -8.79 6.43 4.84
C PRO A 147 -10.23 6.25 5.30
N LYS A 148 -11.00 5.60 4.46
CA LYS A 148 -12.34 5.09 4.77
C LYS A 148 -12.46 3.71 4.18
N LYS A 149 -13.00 2.74 4.93
CA LYS A 149 -13.27 1.40 4.41
C LYS A 149 -14.03 1.48 3.08
N GLY A 150 -13.53 0.79 2.08
CA GLY A 150 -14.12 0.78 0.74
C GLY A 150 -13.76 1.97 -0.16
N ARG A 151 -13.09 3.02 0.37
CA ARG A 151 -12.61 4.12 -0.45
C ARG A 151 -11.45 3.67 -1.33
N MET A 152 -11.48 4.13 -2.57
CA MET A 152 -10.45 3.89 -3.57
C MET A 152 -10.00 5.22 -4.16
N VAL A 153 -8.71 5.38 -4.38
CA VAL A 153 -8.10 6.51 -5.08
C VAL A 153 -7.30 5.97 -6.25
N ALA A 154 -7.60 6.44 -7.46
CA ALA A 154 -6.81 6.15 -8.65
C ALA A 154 -6.01 7.40 -9.03
N PHE A 155 -4.72 7.25 -9.31
CA PHE A 155 -3.85 8.38 -9.63
C PHE A 155 -2.67 7.97 -10.52
N ASN A 156 -2.09 8.98 -11.20
CA ASN A 156 -0.86 8.82 -11.97
C ASN A 156 0.29 8.47 -11.02
N GLY A 157 0.93 7.32 -11.22
CA GLY A 157 2.00 6.82 -10.37
C GLY A 157 3.27 7.68 -10.32
N ASN A 158 3.43 8.61 -11.26
CA ASN A 158 4.50 9.62 -11.21
C ASN A 158 4.21 10.73 -10.19
N THR A 159 2.99 10.79 -9.63
CA THR A 159 2.67 11.74 -8.57
C THR A 159 3.36 11.31 -7.28
N VAL A 160 4.21 12.18 -6.75
CA VAL A 160 4.85 11.97 -5.45
C VAL A 160 3.77 11.93 -4.38
N HIS A 161 3.82 10.91 -3.53
CA HIS A 161 2.84 10.72 -2.47
C HIS A 161 3.48 10.13 -1.22
N ALA A 162 2.81 10.28 -0.09
CA ALA A 162 3.21 9.71 1.18
C ALA A 162 2.01 9.21 1.98
N SER A 163 2.22 8.19 2.79
CA SER A 163 1.28 7.78 3.83
C SER A 163 1.61 8.45 5.15
N SER A 164 0.67 8.55 6.08
CA SER A 164 0.98 8.83 7.48
C SER A 164 0.58 7.65 8.39
N GLN A 165 1.21 7.60 9.56
CA GLN A 165 0.87 6.64 10.60
C GLN A 165 -0.49 7.01 11.21
N PRO A 166 -1.35 6.06 11.58
CA PRO A 166 -2.53 6.37 12.38
C PRO A 166 -2.13 6.72 13.83
N SER A 167 -2.95 7.49 14.54
CA SER A 167 -2.75 7.74 15.98
C SER A 167 -3.27 6.58 16.84
N LYS A 168 -4.21 5.80 16.31
CA LYS A 168 -4.81 4.62 16.98
C LYS A 168 -5.23 3.57 15.95
N GLY A 169 -5.29 2.31 16.38
CA GLY A 169 -5.61 1.20 15.50
C GLY A 169 -4.51 0.94 14.47
N VAL A 170 -4.88 0.43 13.33
CA VAL A 170 -3.97 0.16 12.21
C VAL A 170 -4.47 0.84 10.94
N ARG A 171 -3.57 1.18 10.04
CA ARG A 171 -3.89 1.60 8.67
C ARG A 171 -3.57 0.47 7.72
N VAL A 172 -4.59 -0.11 7.11
CA VAL A 172 -4.41 -1.21 6.14
C VAL A 172 -4.85 -0.76 4.76
N THR A 173 -3.99 -0.97 3.78
CA THR A 173 -4.23 -0.62 2.37
C THR A 173 -3.90 -1.76 1.44
N LEU A 174 -4.55 -1.77 0.28
CA LEU A 174 -4.17 -2.57 -0.87
C LEU A 174 -3.73 -1.61 -1.98
N ASN A 175 -2.47 -1.73 -2.41
CA ASN A 175 -1.86 -0.91 -3.45
C ASN A 175 -1.70 -1.77 -4.70
N LEU A 176 -2.29 -1.32 -5.81
CA LEU A 176 -2.22 -1.96 -7.12
C LEU A 176 -1.52 -1.02 -8.09
N ASN A 177 -0.48 -1.50 -8.77
CA ASN A 177 0.21 -0.76 -9.82
C ASN A 177 -0.05 -1.40 -11.17
N PHE A 178 -0.30 -0.56 -12.17
CA PHE A 178 -0.66 -0.94 -13.53
C PHE A 178 0.31 -0.33 -14.53
N ASN A 179 0.69 -1.07 -15.55
CA ASN A 179 1.61 -0.60 -16.59
C ASN A 179 1.01 0.56 -17.39
N GLY A 180 1.79 1.62 -17.57
CA GLY A 180 1.39 2.83 -18.29
C GLY A 180 0.47 3.75 -17.51
N ILE A 181 0.31 4.98 -18.04
CA ILE A 181 -0.63 5.97 -17.50
C ILE A 181 -1.99 5.78 -18.19
N GLN A 182 -3.02 5.50 -17.40
CA GLN A 182 -4.37 5.17 -17.88
C GLN A 182 -5.45 6.15 -17.40
N ILE A 183 -5.03 7.19 -16.65
CA ILE A 183 -5.92 8.24 -16.11
C ILE A 183 -5.31 9.60 -16.30
#